data_43bd6a7c588e35fed0815da102a142c0
#
_entry.id   43bd6a7c588e35fed0815da102a142c0
#
_cell.length_a   1.000
_cell.length_b   1.000
_cell.length_c   1.000
_cell.angle_alpha   90.00
_cell.angle_beta   90.00
_cell.angle_gamma   90.00
#
_symmetry.space_group_name_H-M   'P 1'
#
loop_
_entity.id
_entity.type
_entity.pdbx_description
1 polymer ?
#
loop_
_entity_poly.entity_id
_entity_poly.type
_entity_poly.pdbx_seq_one_letter_code
_entity_poly.pdbx_strand_id
1 'polypeptide(L)'
;MQGEPRSLRLAWATRPGERYRLQVSRETAFARPIVDAVLEGGEFALARPASGTYYARLQVIDALGVADPMGATQQFDMPVPRWLKVLLGSTVLLPLLL
;
A
#
# COMPACT_ATOMS: atom_id res chain seq x y z
N MET A 1 18.09 5.76 -19.62
CA MET A 1 17.65 5.58 -19.33
C MET A 1 17.12 5.33 -19.01
N GLN A 2 17.01 5.22 -18.88
CA GLN A 2 16.45 4.92 -18.59
C GLN A 2 15.69 4.70 -18.17
N GLY A 3 15.57 4.66 -18.67
CA GLY A 3 14.42 4.66 -18.09
C GLY A 3 14.26 3.89 -16.91
N GLU A 4 13.83 4.33 -15.95
CA GLU A 4 13.69 3.59 -14.93
C GLU A 4 12.42 3.07 -14.78
N PRO A 5 12.25 2.01 -14.11
CA PRO A 5 10.98 1.39 -13.96
C PRO A 5 10.07 2.30 -13.23
N ARG A 6 8.86 2.30 -13.59
CA ARG A 6 7.89 2.99 -12.90
C ARG A 6 7.42 2.09 -11.85
N SER A 7 7.64 2.41 -10.60
CA SER A 7 7.13 1.60 -9.51
C SER A 7 6.38 2.49 -8.56
N LEU A 8 5.39 1.91 -7.92
CA LEU A 8 4.63 2.59 -6.90
C LEU A 8 5.10 2.08 -5.57
N ARG A 9 5.47 2.98 -4.67
CA ARG A 9 5.89 2.59 -3.34
C ARG A 9 4.79 2.82 -2.35
N LEU A 10 4.43 1.76 -1.65
CA LEU A 10 3.45 1.82 -0.59
C LEU A 10 4.19 1.63 0.71
N ALA A 11 3.87 2.41 1.71
CA ALA A 11 4.60 2.37 2.97
C ALA A 11 3.63 2.47 4.14
N TRP A 12 4.04 1.96 5.28
CA TRP A 12 3.24 2.01 6.48
C TRP A 12 4.13 1.90 7.71
N ALA A 13 3.57 2.31 8.85
CA ALA A 13 4.30 2.20 10.11
C ALA A 13 4.32 0.75 10.57
N THR A 14 5.42 0.34 11.16
CA THR A 14 5.56 -1.03 11.63
C THR A 14 5.86 -1.07 13.11
N ARG A 15 5.56 -2.20 13.74
CA ARG A 15 5.91 -2.47 15.12
C ARG A 15 6.53 -3.85 15.20
N PRO A 16 7.41 -4.08 16.17
CA PRO A 16 8.06 -5.38 16.29
C PRO A 16 7.04 -6.49 16.45
N GLY A 17 7.25 -7.58 15.75
CA GLY A 17 6.38 -8.74 15.84
C GLY A 17 5.13 -8.70 15.02
N GLU A 18 4.81 -7.57 14.43
CA GLU A 18 3.61 -7.48 13.62
C GLU A 18 3.88 -7.86 12.19
N ARG A 19 2.84 -8.33 11.53
CA ARG A 19 2.87 -8.56 10.11
C ARG A 19 1.70 -7.81 9.49
N TYR A 20 1.73 -7.64 8.20
CA TYR A 20 0.77 -6.77 7.54
C TYR A 20 0.28 -7.43 6.28
N ARG A 21 -1.03 -7.51 6.16
CA ARG A 21 -1.62 -8.01 4.92
C ARG A 21 -1.95 -6.82 4.06
N LEU A 22 -1.32 -6.76 2.91
CA LEU A 22 -1.54 -5.67 1.97
C LEU A 22 -2.40 -6.18 0.83
N GLN A 23 -3.43 -5.42 0.51
CA GLN A 23 -4.23 -5.69 -0.67
C GLN A 23 -4.25 -4.47 -1.56
N VAL A 24 -4.05 -4.67 -2.84
CA VAL A 24 -4.14 -3.61 -3.85
C VAL A 24 -5.07 -4.11 -4.93
N SER A 25 -5.99 -3.26 -5.35
CA SER A 25 -6.99 -3.67 -6.33
C SER A 25 -7.33 -2.51 -7.25
N ARG A 26 -7.93 -2.81 -8.38
CA ARG A 26 -8.44 -1.82 -9.30
C ARG A 26 -9.91 -1.51 -9.01
N GLU A 27 -10.50 -2.14 -8.01
CA GLU A 27 -11.89 -1.90 -7.66
C GLU A 27 -12.06 -1.85 -6.17
N THR A 28 -13.07 -1.12 -5.72
CA THR A 28 -13.28 -0.92 -4.30
C THR A 28 -13.72 -2.17 -3.57
N ALA A 29 -14.28 -3.14 -4.30
CA ALA A 29 -14.75 -4.36 -3.65
C ALA A 29 -13.64 -5.34 -3.35
N PHE A 30 -12.46 -5.13 -3.91
CA PHE A 30 -11.32 -6.03 -3.73
C PHE A 30 -11.66 -7.49 -4.05
N ALA A 31 -12.55 -7.69 -5.03
CA ALA A 31 -12.93 -9.04 -5.40
C ALA A 31 -11.77 -9.77 -6.08
N ARG A 32 -10.97 -9.04 -6.83
CA ARG A 32 -9.81 -9.62 -7.51
C ARG A 32 -8.61 -8.73 -7.30
N PRO A 33 -8.02 -8.77 -6.12
CA PRO A 33 -6.88 -7.90 -5.85
C PRO A 33 -5.69 -8.30 -6.73
N ILE A 34 -4.94 -7.30 -7.16
CA ILE A 34 -3.72 -7.59 -7.90
C ILE A 34 -2.57 -7.87 -6.96
N VAL A 35 -2.70 -7.48 -5.69
CA VAL A 35 -1.76 -7.83 -4.65
C VAL A 35 -2.57 -8.26 -3.44
N ASP A 36 -2.19 -9.37 -2.84
CA ASP A 36 -2.77 -9.82 -1.58
C ASP A 36 -1.69 -10.63 -0.91
N ALA A 37 -0.92 -9.99 -0.06
CA ALA A 37 0.25 -10.62 0.53
C ALA A 37 0.42 -10.22 1.97
N VAL A 38 1.02 -11.10 2.76
CA VAL A 38 1.36 -10.83 4.14
C VAL A 38 2.85 -10.53 4.18
N LEU A 39 3.18 -9.38 4.74
CA LEU A 39 4.54 -8.88 4.74
C LEU A 39 4.98 -8.53 6.14
N GLU A 40 6.29 -8.58 6.36
CA GLU A 40 6.82 -8.23 7.67
C GLU A 40 7.38 -6.82 7.68
N GLY A 41 7.74 -6.29 6.54
CA GLY A 41 8.31 -4.96 6.49
C GLY A 41 7.25 -3.90 6.32
N GLY A 42 7.69 -2.68 6.21
CA GLY A 42 6.82 -1.53 6.11
C GLY A 42 6.76 -0.89 4.73
N GLU A 43 7.15 -1.62 3.71
CA GLU A 43 7.16 -1.04 2.39
C GLU A 43 6.96 -2.11 1.34
N PHE A 44 6.29 -1.76 0.27
CA PHE A 44 6.09 -2.68 -0.84
C PHE A 44 6.15 -1.88 -2.12
N ALA A 45 6.86 -2.39 -3.11
CA ALA A 45 6.96 -1.74 -4.40
C ALA A 45 6.17 -2.52 -5.43
N LEU A 46 5.22 -1.83 -6.06
CA LEU A 46 4.44 -2.44 -7.11
C LEU A 46 5.08 -2.02 -8.43
N ALA A 47 5.62 -2.97 -9.15
CA ALA A 47 6.38 -2.67 -10.34
C ALA A 47 5.47 -2.39 -11.52
N ARG A 48 5.77 -1.29 -12.20
CA ARG A 48 5.12 -0.96 -13.47
C ARG A 48 3.61 -1.08 -13.49
N PRO A 49 2.94 -0.46 -12.53
CA PRO A 49 1.49 -0.52 -12.59
C PRO A 49 0.98 0.26 -13.79
N ALA A 50 -0.06 -0.24 -14.41
CA ALA A 50 -0.68 0.46 -15.51
C ALA A 50 -1.31 1.75 -15.00
N SER A 51 -1.55 2.71 -15.90
CA SER A 51 -2.20 3.93 -15.47
C SER A 51 -3.64 3.64 -15.06
N GLY A 52 -4.17 4.51 -14.25
CA GLY A 52 -5.55 4.39 -13.79
C GLY A 52 -5.65 4.47 -12.30
N THR A 53 -6.83 4.19 -11.79
CA THR A 53 -7.13 4.31 -10.38
C THR A 53 -6.92 2.98 -9.67
N TYR A 54 -6.34 3.06 -8.48
CA TYR A 54 -6.06 1.91 -7.66
C TYR A 54 -6.55 2.15 -6.26
N TYR A 55 -6.77 1.08 -5.54
CA TYR A 55 -7.20 1.11 -4.16
C TYR A 55 -6.28 0.19 -3.37
N ALA A 56 -5.91 0.61 -2.17
CA ALA A 56 -5.06 -0.18 -1.32
C ALA A 56 -5.56 -0.14 0.11
N ARG A 57 -5.38 -1.24 0.82
CA ARG A 57 -5.73 -1.29 2.23
C ARG A 57 -4.79 -2.25 2.94
N LEU A 58 -4.69 -2.07 4.24
CA LEU A 58 -3.73 -2.80 5.05
C LEU A 58 -4.42 -3.38 6.27
N GLN A 59 -4.08 -4.59 6.62
CA GLN A 59 -4.58 -5.23 7.83
C GLN A 59 -3.38 -5.58 8.70
N VAL A 60 -3.45 -5.22 9.97
CA VAL A 60 -2.38 -5.51 10.89
C VAL A 60 -2.64 -6.85 11.55
N ILE A 61 -1.62 -7.69 11.59
CA ILE A 61 -1.68 -8.99 12.27
C ILE A 61 -0.69 -8.90 13.42
N ASP A 62 -1.17 -8.99 14.64
CA ASP A 62 -0.30 -8.76 15.79
C ASP A 62 0.64 -9.93 16.03
N ALA A 63 1.49 -9.80 17.02
CA ALA A 63 2.50 -10.81 17.29
C ALA A 63 1.91 -12.17 17.68
N LEU A 64 0.66 -12.19 18.11
CA LEU A 64 0.00 -13.43 18.44
C LEU A 64 -0.75 -14.01 17.25
N GLY A 65 -0.68 -13.36 16.11
CA GLY A 65 -1.34 -13.84 14.90
C GLY A 65 -2.79 -13.43 14.79
N VAL A 66 -3.23 -12.50 15.62
CA VAL A 66 -4.61 -12.03 15.56
C VAL A 66 -4.70 -10.86 14.60
N ALA A 67 -5.61 -10.94 13.66
CA ALA A 67 -5.77 -9.90 12.66
C ALA A 67 -6.76 -8.86 13.14
N ASP A 68 -6.38 -7.59 12.99
CA ASP A 68 -7.29 -6.49 13.23
C ASP A 68 -8.23 -6.37 12.05
N PRO A 69 -9.29 -5.59 12.18
CA PRO A 69 -10.10 -5.31 11.02
C PRO A 69 -9.29 -4.62 9.93
N MET A 70 -9.72 -4.79 8.71
CA MET A 70 -9.06 -4.16 7.59
C MET A 70 -9.09 -2.66 7.76
N GLY A 71 -7.97 -2.00 7.49
CA GLY A 71 -7.91 -0.55 7.57
C GLY A 71 -8.67 0.11 6.45
N ALA A 72 -8.71 1.43 6.50
CA ALA A 72 -9.42 2.21 5.50
C ALA A 72 -8.79 2.05 4.14
N THR A 73 -9.63 2.04 3.13
CA THR A 73 -9.16 1.97 1.76
C THR A 73 -8.63 3.32 1.32
N GLN A 74 -7.47 3.32 0.69
CA GLN A 74 -6.91 4.53 0.12
C GLN A 74 -6.93 4.44 -1.38
N GLN A 75 -7.31 5.52 -2.02
CA GLN A 75 -7.36 5.59 -3.46
C GLN A 75 -6.17 6.40 -3.96
N PHE A 76 -5.58 5.97 -5.04
CA PHE A 76 -4.52 6.73 -5.68
C PHE A 76 -4.57 6.47 -7.17
N ASP A 77 -4.06 7.42 -7.93
CA ASP A 77 -4.07 7.32 -9.38
C ASP A 77 -2.66 7.19 -9.92
N MET A 78 -2.47 6.32 -10.88
CA MET A 78 -1.19 6.19 -11.55
C MET A 78 -1.21 6.97 -12.85
N PRO A 79 -0.13 7.55 -13.23
CA PRO A 79 1.17 7.49 -12.56
C PRO A 79 1.28 8.51 -11.44
N VAL A 80 2.14 8.20 -10.47
CA VAL A 80 2.46 9.16 -9.42
C VAL A 80 3.88 9.63 -9.65
N PRO A 81 4.25 10.81 -9.14
CA PRO A 81 5.64 11.23 -9.22
C PRO A 81 6.52 10.25 -8.49
N ARG A 82 7.72 10.01 -9.03
CA ARG A 82 8.56 9.02 -8.42
C ARG A 82 9.01 9.39 -7.02
N TRP A 83 8.95 10.67 -6.66
CA TRP A 83 9.32 11.06 -5.31
C TRP A 83 8.20 10.82 -4.32
N LEU A 84 7.01 10.48 -4.79
CA LEU A 84 5.88 10.30 -3.92
C LEU A 84 5.78 8.87 -3.43
N LYS A 85 5.49 8.75 -2.14
CA LYS A 85 5.23 7.46 -1.54
C LYS A 85 3.82 7.47 -1.01
N VAL A 86 3.07 6.46 -1.27
CA VAL A 86 1.73 6.35 -0.75
C VAL A 86 1.79 5.73 0.65
N LEU A 87 1.30 6.45 1.63
CA LEU A 87 1.31 5.97 3.01
C LEU A 87 -0.02 5.34 3.34
N LEU A 88 0.05 4.15 3.91
CA LEU A 88 -1.12 3.39 4.26
C LEU A 88 -1.28 3.31 5.77
N GLY A 89 -2.49 3.13 6.19
CA GLY A 89 -2.74 2.93 7.60
C GLY A 89 -2.69 4.19 8.43
N SER A 90 -2.51 5.33 7.82
CA SER A 90 -2.44 6.57 8.54
C SER A 90 -3.61 7.42 8.16
N THR A 91 -4.18 8.07 9.13
CA THR A 91 -5.24 8.97 8.80
C THR A 91 -4.71 10.30 8.43
N VAL A 92 -3.46 10.54 8.62
CA VAL A 92 -2.96 11.79 8.31
C VAL A 92 -2.25 11.79 7.09
N LEU A 93 -2.66 12.51 6.18
CA LEU A 93 -2.04 12.54 5.07
C LEU A 93 -1.29 13.64 5.03
N LEU A 94 -0.29 13.80 5.24
CA LEU A 94 0.45 14.78 5.20
C LEU A 94 0.91 15.17 4.10
N PRO A 95 0.65 15.90 3.65
CA PRO A 95 1.15 16.27 2.46
C PRO A 95 2.45 16.80 2.64
N LEU A 96 2.83 16.87 3.04
CA LEU A 96 3.84 17.05 2.92
C LEU A 96 4.49 17.85 2.51
N LEU A 97 4.46 18.26 2.42
CA LEU A 97 4.89 18.91 1.94
C LEU A 97 5.53 19.44 2.09
N LEU A 98 5.80 19.59 2.23
CA LEU A 98 6.23 20.11 2.31
C LEU A 98 6.66 20.27 2.37
#